data_4f0dd3faaa83d04e09847877959bd6c7
#
_entry.id   4f0dd3faaa83d04e09847877959bd6c7
#
_cell.length_a   1.000
_cell.length_b   1.000
_cell.length_c   1.000
_cell.angle_alpha   90.00
_cell.angle_beta   90.00
_cell.angle_gamma   90.00
#
_symmetry.space_group_name_H-M   'P 1'
#
loop_
_entity.id
_entity.type
_entity.pdbx_description
1 polymer ?
#
loop_
_entity_poly.entity_id
_entity_poly.type
_entity_poly.pdbx_seq_one_letter_code
_entity_poly.pdbx_strand_id
1 'polypeptide(L)'
;IKAAYSLIVQNMKELTDASLPENIEKDIKDIVGMEQGVSELHNLRTRRIGNAVSIEMHVRMDGSMSLYEAHAHATVIEHSLRERFGGNAYINIHFEPIKKNGKYENPKKERHQ
;
A
#
# COMPACT_ATOMS: atom_id res chain seq x y z
N ILE A 1 -13.71 -17.52 -34.68
CA ILE A 1 -13.44 -18.40 -33.54
C ILE A 1 -12.28 -17.84 -32.70
N LYS A 2 -11.15 -17.43 -33.29
CA LYS A 2 -10.02 -16.84 -32.55
C LYS A 2 -10.40 -15.51 -31.88
N ALA A 3 -11.17 -14.66 -32.54
CA ALA A 3 -11.60 -13.37 -31.98
C ALA A 3 -12.53 -13.56 -30.78
N ALA A 4 -13.48 -14.50 -30.87
CA ALA A 4 -14.40 -14.80 -29.77
C ALA A 4 -13.67 -15.41 -28.55
N TYR A 5 -12.70 -16.29 -28.80
CA TYR A 5 -11.87 -16.89 -27.73
C TYR A 5 -11.04 -15.81 -27.03
N SER A 6 -10.38 -14.94 -27.79
CA SER A 6 -9.59 -13.83 -27.23
C SER A 6 -10.44 -12.90 -26.37
N LEU A 7 -11.66 -12.58 -26.82
CA LEU A 7 -12.58 -11.71 -26.08
C LEU A 7 -13.03 -12.37 -24.75
N ILE A 8 -13.32 -13.67 -24.77
CA ILE A 8 -13.69 -14.42 -23.55
C ILE A 8 -12.53 -14.44 -22.56
N VAL A 9 -11.32 -14.72 -23.00
CA VAL A 9 -10.14 -14.74 -22.13
C VAL A 9 -9.88 -13.35 -21.54
N GLN A 10 -10.01 -12.29 -22.33
CA GLN A 10 -9.85 -10.92 -21.86
C GLN A 10 -10.91 -10.58 -20.80
N ASN A 11 -12.16 -10.92 -21.02
CA ASN A 11 -13.23 -10.69 -20.06
C ASN A 11 -13.02 -11.48 -18.77
N MET A 12 -12.52 -12.70 -18.85
CA MET A 12 -12.20 -13.51 -17.68
C MET A 12 -11.07 -12.88 -16.85
N LYS A 13 -10.06 -12.28 -17.49
CA LYS A 13 -8.99 -11.55 -16.79
C LYS A 13 -9.50 -10.32 -16.07
N GLU A 14 -10.48 -9.61 -16.64
CA GLU A 14 -11.11 -8.47 -15.99
C GLU A 14 -11.98 -8.85 -14.79
N LEU A 15 -12.57 -10.04 -14.81
CA LEU A 15 -13.42 -10.55 -13.74
C LEU A 15 -12.64 -11.19 -12.59
N THR A 16 -11.37 -11.53 -12.80
CA THR A 16 -10.52 -12.08 -11.75
C THR A 16 -9.69 -10.96 -11.11
N ASP A 17 -9.65 -10.93 -9.77
CA ASP A 17 -8.82 -10.00 -9.00
C ASP A 17 -7.35 -10.44 -9.10
N ALA A 18 -6.76 -10.29 -10.28
CA ALA A 18 -5.36 -10.61 -10.50
C ALA A 18 -4.46 -9.51 -9.96
N SER A 19 -3.31 -9.88 -9.40
CA SER A 19 -2.27 -8.94 -9.02
C SER A 19 -1.79 -8.16 -10.24
N LEU A 20 -1.41 -6.90 -10.04
CA LEU A 20 -0.85 -6.06 -11.10
C LEU A 20 0.57 -6.53 -11.47
N PRO A 21 1.06 -6.20 -12.69
CA PRO A 21 2.40 -6.54 -13.10
C PRO A 21 3.47 -6.03 -12.12
N GLU A 22 4.59 -6.75 -12.04
CA GLU A 22 5.70 -6.47 -11.11
C GLU A 22 6.27 -5.05 -11.23
N ASN A 23 6.27 -4.48 -12.44
CA ASN A 23 6.73 -3.10 -12.65
C ASN A 23 5.87 -2.06 -11.94
N ILE A 24 4.58 -2.33 -11.78
CA ILE A 24 3.67 -1.45 -11.05
C ILE A 24 3.94 -1.55 -9.54
N GLU A 25 4.22 -2.72 -9.03
CA GLU A 25 4.63 -2.91 -7.64
C GLU A 25 5.95 -2.19 -7.35
N LYS A 26 6.89 -2.21 -8.29
CA LYS A 26 8.15 -1.46 -8.18
C LYS A 26 7.89 0.04 -8.09
N ASP A 27 7.01 0.57 -8.92
CA ASP A 27 6.64 1.99 -8.88
C ASP A 27 6.04 2.37 -7.52
N ILE A 28 5.20 1.51 -6.96
CA ILE A 28 4.63 1.71 -5.63
C ILE A 28 5.74 1.76 -4.57
N LYS A 29 6.67 0.83 -4.62
CA LYS A 29 7.81 0.79 -3.69
C LYS A 29 8.68 2.03 -3.79
N ASP A 30 8.91 2.52 -5.00
CA ASP A 30 9.69 3.73 -5.24
C ASP A 30 8.97 4.97 -4.66
N ILE A 31 7.66 5.08 -4.88
CA ILE A 31 6.86 6.19 -4.35
C ILE A 31 6.88 6.19 -2.81
N VAL A 32 6.65 5.05 -2.20
CA VAL A 32 6.67 4.92 -0.73
C VAL A 32 8.06 5.19 -0.17
N GLY A 33 9.09 4.72 -0.85
CA GLY A 33 10.48 4.92 -0.44
C GLY A 33 10.95 6.37 -0.46
N MET A 34 10.26 7.24 -1.19
CA MET A 34 10.58 8.67 -1.23
C MET A 34 10.07 9.43 -0.01
N GLU A 35 9.12 8.87 0.75
CA GLU A 35 8.59 9.52 1.94
C GLU A 35 9.50 9.27 3.15
N GLN A 36 10.14 10.32 3.65
CA GLN A 36 10.98 10.23 4.84
C GLN A 36 10.13 9.90 6.08
N GLY A 37 10.67 9.09 6.97
CA GLY A 37 9.97 8.65 8.18
C GLY A 37 9.15 7.39 7.98
N VAL A 38 9.05 6.89 6.76
CA VAL A 38 8.34 5.65 6.42
C VAL A 38 9.36 4.61 5.97
N SER A 39 9.24 3.41 6.50
CA SER A 39 10.16 2.31 6.20
C SER A 39 9.44 0.97 6.12
N GLU A 40 10.19 -0.05 5.72
CA GLU A 40 9.75 -1.45 5.73
C GLU A 40 8.36 -1.67 5.10
N LEU A 41 8.21 -1.29 3.84
CA LEU A 41 7.01 -1.64 3.07
C LEU A 41 6.91 -3.17 2.98
N HIS A 42 5.81 -3.72 3.46
CA HIS A 42 5.54 -5.16 3.42
C HIS A 42 4.05 -5.42 3.21
N ASN A 43 3.71 -6.67 2.98
CA ASN A 43 2.33 -7.09 2.70
C ASN A 43 1.66 -6.27 1.60
N LEU A 44 2.42 -5.91 0.58
CA LEU A 44 1.88 -5.19 -0.56
C LEU A 44 0.98 -6.12 -1.38
N ARG A 45 -0.27 -5.70 -1.53
CA ARG A 45 -1.27 -6.38 -2.35
C ARG A 45 -1.86 -5.40 -3.34
N THR A 46 -1.84 -5.77 -4.59
CA THR A 46 -2.39 -4.94 -5.66
C THR A 46 -3.33 -5.77 -6.51
N ARG A 47 -4.42 -5.15 -6.93
CA ARG A 47 -5.38 -5.80 -7.82
C ARG A 47 -6.14 -4.75 -8.62
N ARG A 48 -6.79 -5.19 -9.67
CA ARG A 48 -7.67 -4.34 -10.45
C ARG A 48 -9.11 -4.61 -10.06
N ILE A 49 -9.86 -3.54 -9.76
CA ILE A 49 -11.29 -3.59 -9.48
C ILE A 49 -11.98 -2.73 -10.54
N GLY A 50 -12.59 -3.38 -11.54
CA GLY A 50 -13.13 -2.66 -12.70
C GLY A 50 -12.02 -1.90 -13.43
N ASN A 51 -12.16 -0.59 -13.54
CA ASN A 51 -11.14 0.30 -14.13
C ASN A 51 -10.25 0.95 -13.08
N ALA A 52 -10.42 0.62 -11.81
CA ALA A 52 -9.65 1.18 -10.72
C ALA A 52 -8.56 0.21 -10.24
N VAL A 53 -7.51 0.78 -9.65
CA VAL A 53 -6.43 0.03 -9.00
C VAL A 53 -6.69 0.00 -7.50
N SER A 54 -6.56 -1.17 -6.88
CA SER A 54 -6.60 -1.32 -5.44
C SER A 54 -5.21 -1.63 -4.92
N ILE A 55 -4.76 -0.84 -3.95
CA ILE A 55 -3.44 -0.95 -3.34
C ILE A 55 -3.63 -1.08 -1.83
N GLU A 56 -3.11 -2.14 -1.27
CA GLU A 56 -3.10 -2.38 0.16
C GLU A 56 -1.67 -2.66 0.59
N MET A 57 -1.22 -1.99 1.66
CA MET A 57 0.15 -2.12 2.10
C MET A 57 0.28 -1.88 3.60
N HIS A 58 1.38 -2.41 4.16
CA HIS A 58 1.82 -2.11 5.51
C HIS A 58 3.15 -1.37 5.44
N VAL A 59 3.30 -0.35 6.25
CA VAL A 59 4.55 0.42 6.40
C VAL A 59 4.84 0.61 7.89
N ARG A 60 6.10 0.92 8.20
CA ARG A 60 6.52 1.18 9.57
C ARG A 60 6.94 2.63 9.73
N MET A 61 6.59 3.18 10.87
CA MET A 61 6.95 4.54 11.28
C MET A 61 7.45 4.49 12.73
N ASP A 62 8.15 5.53 13.15
CA ASP A 62 8.62 5.62 14.54
C ASP A 62 7.44 5.53 15.51
N GLY A 63 7.53 4.63 16.50
CA GLY A 63 6.47 4.40 17.46
C GLY A 63 6.20 5.56 18.40
N SER A 64 7.14 6.52 18.51
CA SER A 64 6.96 7.76 19.27
C SER A 64 6.30 8.88 18.46
N MET A 65 6.15 8.68 17.16
CA MET A 65 5.49 9.65 16.28
C MET A 65 4.04 9.84 16.71
N SER A 66 3.55 11.08 16.67
CA SER A 66 2.14 11.34 16.94
C SER A 66 1.25 10.71 15.87
N LEU A 67 0.01 10.39 16.22
CA LEU A 67 -0.96 9.90 15.25
C LEU A 67 -1.17 10.92 14.12
N TYR A 68 -1.15 12.20 14.44
CA TYR A 68 -1.27 13.27 13.46
C TYR A 68 -0.12 13.22 12.43
N GLU A 69 1.11 13.10 12.89
CA GLU A 69 2.28 13.01 12.01
C GLU A 69 2.25 11.75 11.16
N ALA A 70 1.92 10.61 11.75
CA ALA A 70 1.80 9.36 11.03
C ALA A 70 0.72 9.44 9.93
N HIS A 71 -0.42 10.02 10.26
CA HIS A 71 -1.50 10.25 9.29
C HIS A 71 -1.06 11.19 8.16
N ALA A 72 -0.28 12.23 8.48
CA ALA A 72 0.25 13.16 7.47
C ALA A 72 1.15 12.45 6.46
N HIS A 73 2.05 11.56 6.93
CA HIS A 73 2.88 10.75 6.04
C HIS A 73 2.04 9.83 5.15
N ALA A 74 1.04 9.18 5.72
CA ALA A 74 0.14 8.32 4.96
C ALA A 74 -0.62 9.11 3.88
N THR A 75 -1.08 10.31 4.20
CA THR A 75 -1.79 11.19 3.27
C THR A 75 -0.89 11.58 2.08
N VAL A 76 0.37 11.89 2.33
CA VAL A 76 1.33 12.21 1.25
C VAL A 76 1.50 11.02 0.31
N ILE A 77 1.64 9.83 0.87
CA ILE A 77 1.76 8.59 0.09
C ILE A 77 0.50 8.35 -0.74
N GLU A 78 -0.68 8.46 -0.13
CA GLU A 78 -1.96 8.31 -0.85
C GLU A 78 -2.06 9.27 -2.01
N HIS A 79 -1.72 10.53 -1.79
CA HIS A 79 -1.77 11.55 -2.83
C HIS A 79 -0.86 11.19 -4.01
N SER A 80 0.38 10.80 -3.73
CA SER A 80 1.34 10.40 -4.75
C SER A 80 0.88 9.16 -5.52
N LEU A 81 0.29 8.20 -4.84
CA LEU A 81 -0.24 7.00 -5.47
C LEU A 81 -1.45 7.32 -6.38
N ARG A 82 -2.33 8.22 -5.95
CA ARG A 82 -3.46 8.67 -6.78
C ARG A 82 -3.01 9.44 -8.00
N GLU A 83 -1.98 10.26 -7.89
CA GLU A 83 -1.40 10.94 -9.05
C GLU A 83 -0.86 9.95 -10.08
N ARG A 84 -0.27 8.85 -9.62
CA ARG A 84 0.32 7.84 -10.52
C ARG A 84 -0.71 6.87 -11.08
N PHE A 85 -1.68 6.43 -10.30
CA PHE A 85 -2.59 5.33 -10.65
C PHE A 85 -4.04 5.75 -10.87
N GLY A 86 -4.38 7.00 -10.59
CA GLY A 86 -5.72 7.55 -10.80
C GLY A 86 -6.41 7.97 -9.50
N GLY A 87 -7.23 9.01 -9.60
CA GLY A 87 -7.96 9.54 -8.45
C GLY A 87 -9.01 8.59 -7.88
N ASN A 88 -9.41 7.57 -8.64
CA ASN A 88 -10.36 6.55 -8.21
C ASN A 88 -9.69 5.33 -7.57
N ALA A 89 -8.38 5.35 -7.38
CA ALA A 89 -7.65 4.24 -6.76
C ALA A 89 -8.13 4.01 -5.32
N TYR A 90 -8.26 2.74 -4.95
CA TYR A 90 -8.54 2.32 -3.58
C TYR A 90 -7.20 2.10 -2.89
N ILE A 91 -6.89 2.93 -1.89
CA ILE A 91 -5.61 2.89 -1.21
C ILE A 91 -5.85 2.67 0.28
N ASN A 92 -5.28 1.61 0.81
CA ASN A 92 -5.34 1.28 2.22
C ASN A 92 -3.92 1.10 2.74
N ILE A 93 -3.51 1.98 3.64
CA ILE A 93 -2.19 1.97 4.25
C ILE A 93 -2.36 1.65 5.73
N HIS A 94 -1.84 0.50 6.13
CA HIS A 94 -1.75 0.13 7.53
C HIS A 94 -0.36 0.50 8.04
N PHE A 95 -0.27 1.44 8.96
CA PHE A 95 1.02 1.83 9.53
C PHE A 95 1.21 1.22 10.91
N GLU A 96 2.40 0.71 11.12
CA GLU A 96 2.82 -0.01 12.31
C GLU A 96 4.06 0.65 12.90
N PRO A 97 4.29 0.54 14.21
CA PRO A 97 5.54 1.04 14.78
C PRO A 97 6.73 0.20 14.34
N ILE A 98 7.91 0.83 14.28
CA ILE A 98 9.16 0.14 14.02
C ILE A 98 9.43 -0.83 15.19
N LYS A 99 9.80 -2.05 14.85
CA LYS A 99 10.19 -3.05 15.83
C LYS A 99 11.65 -2.83 16.26
N LYS A 100 11.90 -2.92 17.54
CA LYS A 100 13.24 -2.96 18.11
C LYS A 100 13.55 -4.37 18.58
N ASN A 101 14.64 -4.97 18.07
CA ASN A 101 15.01 -6.36 18.34
C ASN A 101 13.85 -7.35 18.06
N GLY A 102 13.11 -7.12 16.96
CA GLY A 102 12.01 -7.97 16.55
C GLY A 102 10.72 -7.85 17.37
N LYS A 103 10.67 -6.88 18.30
CA LYS A 103 9.51 -6.68 19.18
C LYS A 103 9.03 -5.24 19.14
N TYR A 104 7.73 -5.04 19.34
CA TYR A 104 7.17 -3.72 19.56
C TYR A 104 7.50 -3.23 20.96
N GLU A 105 7.90 -1.97 21.08
CA GLU A 105 7.94 -1.29 22.37
C GLU A 105 6.50 -1.07 22.86
N ASN A 106 6.24 -1.43 24.12
CA ASN A 106 4.92 -1.25 24.70
C ASN A 106 4.90 0.02 25.56
N PRO A 107 4.40 1.14 25.05
CA PRO A 107 4.39 2.40 25.78
C PRO A 107 3.50 2.37 27.03
N LYS A 108 2.65 1.35 27.17
CA LYS A 108 1.78 1.20 28.35
C LYS A 108 2.50 0.66 29.57
N LYS A 109 3.67 0.04 29.39
CA LYS A 109 4.46 -0.48 30.52
C LYS A 109 5.14 0.63 31.33
N GLU A 110 5.38 1.77 30.73
CA GLU A 110 6.06 2.90 31.39
C GLU A 110 5.13 3.77 32.25
N ARG A 111 3.82 3.63 32.06
CA ARG A 111 2.80 4.44 32.78
C ARG A 111 2.42 3.89 34.16
N HIS A 112 2.92 2.74 34.54
CA HIS A 112 2.60 2.08 35.81
C HIS A 112 3.80 2.01 36.79
N GLN A 113 4.81 2.79 36.52
CA GLN A 113 5.94 2.98 37.47
C GLN A 113 5.75 4.32 38.23
#